data_fec186bb2171139248472a5f87e5efc7
#
_entry.id   fec186bb2171139248472a5f87e5efc7
#
_cell.length_a   1.000
_cell.length_b   1.000
_cell.length_c   1.000
_cell.angle_alpha   90.00
_cell.angle_beta   90.00
_cell.angle_gamma   90.00
#
_symmetry.space_group_name_H-M   'P 1'
#
loop_
_entity.id
_entity.type
_entity.pdbx_description
1 polymer ?
#
loop_
_entity_poly.entity_id
_entity_poly.type
_entity_poly.pdbx_seq_one_letter_code
_entity_poly.pdbx_strand_id
1 'polypeptide(L)'
;MSVKIHILTSCFYPELHPRAFRAFELARAFARQGDDVLVSVLTQVNGVDYKKMQEEYGFRVNVLGIYQREIGETGQTGLSFNSTNPVLQLMHRLFRLGVEYFLAGNLFHHARKIADHITISEDTDLFIALSTPFMDVLAGALYRRKNGLNNTIFIADSGDPFSGSQQTKRAIYMRWLEKWVYRFYDFLTIPTEGAIPAYNKVIEREKIRIIPQGFDFGATPIQEYKKNAVPTFAYAGVFYKDIRNPEFLLHYLAEQKTDFRFYIYLRHQDAETETILNRYRSALGERLIVKYGIERKQLISELSTYDFLVNVGNNNSTQLPSKLIDYGITRRPVFHCTADNFDKKMWEEFIHGDFHQEEEIDITPYAIETIIKQLKNLR
;
A
#
# COMPACT_ATOMS: atom_id res chain seq x y z
N MET A 1 15.32 -23.53 10.96
CA MET A 1 14.75 -23.41 12.32
C MET A 1 13.53 -22.49 12.21
N SER A 2 12.43 -22.84 12.89
CA SER A 2 11.26 -21.98 13.00
C SER A 2 11.60 -20.73 13.76
N VAL A 3 11.14 -19.57 13.30
CA VAL A 3 11.36 -18.25 13.92
C VAL A 3 10.09 -17.84 14.65
N LYS A 4 10.21 -17.33 15.87
CA LYS A 4 9.09 -16.78 16.64
C LYS A 4 8.91 -15.32 16.33
N ILE A 5 7.76 -14.97 15.76
CA ILE A 5 7.48 -13.63 15.23
C ILE A 5 6.25 -13.06 15.90
N HIS A 6 6.36 -11.84 16.42
CA HIS A 6 5.25 -11.10 16.97
C HIS A 6 5.01 -9.83 16.17
N ILE A 7 3.85 -9.72 15.54
CA ILE A 7 3.44 -8.53 14.76
C ILE A 7 2.45 -7.72 15.58
N LEU A 8 2.72 -6.43 15.76
CA LEU A 8 1.78 -5.49 16.37
C LEU A 8 1.20 -4.56 15.29
N THR A 9 -0.12 -4.51 15.20
CA THR A 9 -0.81 -3.65 14.24
C THR A 9 -2.17 -3.19 14.73
N SER A 10 -2.46 -1.91 14.50
CA SER A 10 -3.80 -1.33 14.69
C SER A 10 -4.75 -1.58 13.53
N CYS A 11 -4.21 -1.89 12.35
CA CYS A 11 -4.96 -2.18 11.15
C CYS A 11 -4.73 -3.64 10.73
N PHE A 12 -5.80 -4.43 10.67
CA PHE A 12 -5.71 -5.84 10.26
C PHE A 12 -6.89 -6.23 9.38
N TYR A 13 -6.75 -7.37 8.68
CA TYR A 13 -7.83 -7.92 7.87
C TYR A 13 -9.14 -8.07 8.67
N PRO A 14 -10.32 -7.73 8.09
CA PRO A 14 -10.60 -7.44 6.68
C PRO A 14 -10.60 -5.95 6.31
N GLU A 15 -9.92 -5.08 7.05
CA GLU A 15 -9.88 -3.67 6.71
C GLU A 15 -9.24 -3.45 5.32
N LEU A 16 -9.88 -2.63 4.48
CA LEU A 16 -9.36 -2.25 3.15
C LEU A 16 -8.31 -1.13 3.26
N HIS A 17 -7.28 -1.39 4.05
CA HIS A 17 -6.17 -0.46 4.28
C HIS A 17 -4.84 -1.10 3.88
N PRO A 18 -3.91 -0.40 3.21
CA PRO A 18 -2.64 -0.99 2.78
C PRO A 18 -1.83 -1.64 3.91
N ARG A 19 -1.88 -1.07 5.12
CA ARG A 19 -1.19 -1.63 6.29
C ARG A 19 -1.84 -2.89 6.84
N ALA A 20 -3.17 -3.01 6.73
CA ALA A 20 -3.89 -4.23 7.07
C ALA A 20 -3.51 -5.37 6.13
N PHE A 21 -3.41 -5.09 4.82
CA PHE A 21 -2.90 -6.06 3.84
C PHE A 21 -1.46 -6.46 4.16
N ARG A 22 -0.59 -5.50 4.47
CA ARG A 22 0.80 -5.79 4.83
C ARG A 22 0.90 -6.72 6.03
N ALA A 23 0.18 -6.42 7.10
CA ALA A 23 0.17 -7.24 8.32
C ALA A 23 -0.31 -8.66 8.04
N PHE A 24 -1.42 -8.79 7.30
CA PHE A 24 -2.01 -10.08 6.96
C PHE A 24 -1.11 -10.91 6.04
N GLU A 25 -0.58 -10.32 4.97
CA GLU A 25 0.31 -11.03 4.04
C GLU A 25 1.62 -11.47 4.72
N LEU A 26 2.21 -10.64 5.58
CA LEU A 26 3.40 -11.03 6.36
C LEU A 26 3.07 -12.20 7.29
N ALA A 27 1.99 -12.11 8.08
CA ALA A 27 1.61 -13.16 9.01
C ALA A 27 1.37 -14.49 8.29
N ARG A 28 0.63 -14.47 7.20
CA ARG A 28 0.32 -15.64 6.38
C ARG A 28 1.57 -16.24 5.74
N ALA A 29 2.45 -15.41 5.22
CA ALA A 29 3.66 -15.88 4.55
C ALA A 29 4.66 -16.50 5.52
N PHE A 30 4.86 -15.91 6.69
CA PHE A 30 5.69 -16.48 7.74
C PHE A 30 5.12 -17.82 8.23
N ALA A 31 3.81 -17.89 8.51
CA ALA A 31 3.16 -19.12 8.96
C ALA A 31 3.27 -20.25 7.92
N ARG A 32 3.12 -19.95 6.62
CA ARG A 32 3.33 -20.91 5.52
C ARG A 32 4.76 -21.47 5.47
N GLN A 33 5.75 -20.73 5.98
CA GLN A 33 7.13 -21.23 6.10
C GLN A 33 7.38 -22.03 7.38
N GLY A 34 6.36 -22.25 8.20
CA GLY A 34 6.45 -22.99 9.46
C GLY A 34 6.97 -22.16 10.63
N ASP A 35 6.94 -20.82 10.54
CA ASP A 35 7.27 -19.94 11.65
C ASP A 35 6.12 -19.84 12.66
N ASP A 36 6.47 -19.60 13.93
CA ASP A 36 5.47 -19.37 15.00
C ASP A 36 5.09 -17.88 15.01
N VAL A 37 3.91 -17.55 14.52
CA VAL A 37 3.48 -16.17 14.29
C VAL A 37 2.33 -15.80 15.22
N LEU A 38 2.50 -14.71 15.97
CA LEU A 38 1.48 -14.06 16.77
C LEU A 38 1.21 -12.66 16.22
N VAL A 39 -0.05 -12.34 15.93
CA VAL A 39 -0.47 -10.99 15.55
C VAL A 39 -1.28 -10.39 16.68
N SER A 40 -0.81 -9.31 17.29
CA SER A 40 -1.59 -8.52 18.25
C SER A 40 -2.33 -7.41 17.53
N VAL A 41 -3.67 -7.43 17.67
CA VAL A 41 -4.59 -6.42 17.10
C VAL A 41 -5.30 -5.67 18.22
N LEU A 42 -5.68 -4.41 18.00
CA LEU A 42 -6.21 -3.59 19.09
C LEU A 42 -7.64 -3.97 19.49
N THR A 43 -8.44 -4.43 18.53
CA THR A 43 -9.85 -4.67 18.74
C THR A 43 -10.35 -5.87 17.93
N GLN A 44 -11.41 -6.49 18.44
CA GLN A 44 -12.21 -7.43 17.68
C GLN A 44 -12.99 -6.66 16.61
N VAL A 45 -12.84 -7.06 15.36
CA VAL A 45 -13.67 -6.53 14.26
C VAL A 45 -14.97 -7.34 14.22
N ASN A 46 -16.11 -6.66 14.25
CA ASN A 46 -17.42 -7.32 14.19
C ASN A 46 -17.56 -8.16 12.90
N GLY A 47 -18.07 -9.39 13.06
CA GLY A 47 -18.25 -10.33 11.94
C GLY A 47 -16.98 -11.07 11.50
N VAL A 48 -15.83 -10.85 12.16
CA VAL A 48 -14.59 -11.58 11.89
C VAL A 48 -14.39 -12.68 12.91
N ASP A 49 -14.30 -13.92 12.44
CA ASP A 49 -13.90 -15.06 13.24
C ASP A 49 -12.40 -15.30 13.17
N TYR A 50 -11.66 -14.70 14.12
CA TYR A 50 -10.20 -14.87 14.17
C TYR A 50 -9.77 -16.33 14.48
N LYS A 51 -10.61 -17.16 15.12
CA LYS A 51 -10.30 -18.57 15.34
C LYS A 51 -10.29 -19.33 14.02
N LYS A 52 -11.32 -19.13 13.21
CA LYS A 52 -11.37 -19.70 11.86
C LYS A 52 -10.18 -19.24 11.00
N MET A 53 -9.81 -17.97 11.10
CA MET A 53 -8.64 -17.42 10.40
C MET A 53 -7.34 -18.08 10.87
N GLN A 54 -7.19 -18.34 12.18
CA GLN A 54 -6.04 -19.06 12.72
C GLN A 54 -5.94 -20.49 12.19
N GLU A 55 -7.07 -21.19 12.13
CA GLU A 55 -7.14 -22.55 11.57
C GLU A 55 -6.79 -22.57 10.07
N GLU A 56 -7.27 -21.58 9.31
CA GLU A 56 -7.06 -21.49 7.86
C GLU A 56 -5.62 -21.11 7.48
N TYR A 57 -5.01 -20.17 8.21
CA TYR A 57 -3.72 -19.56 7.81
C TYR A 57 -2.54 -19.94 8.70
N GLY A 58 -2.77 -20.59 9.85
CA GLY A 58 -1.73 -21.14 10.71
C GLY A 58 -1.00 -20.11 11.59
N PHE A 59 -1.45 -18.84 11.68
CA PHE A 59 -0.94 -17.87 12.63
C PHE A 59 -1.94 -17.57 13.74
N ARG A 60 -1.47 -17.14 14.90
CA ARG A 60 -2.32 -16.80 16.05
C ARG A 60 -2.66 -15.32 16.07
N VAL A 61 -3.89 -14.97 16.48
CA VAL A 61 -4.34 -13.60 16.68
C VAL A 61 -4.66 -13.36 18.15
N ASN A 62 -4.05 -12.32 18.72
CA ASN A 62 -4.32 -11.83 20.07
C ASN A 62 -5.05 -10.49 19.98
N VAL A 63 -6.28 -10.44 20.49
CA VAL A 63 -7.09 -9.21 20.54
C VAL A 63 -6.85 -8.50 21.87
N LEU A 64 -6.27 -7.30 21.86
CA LEU A 64 -5.95 -6.55 23.05
C LEU A 64 -7.17 -5.92 23.75
N GLY A 65 -8.33 -5.84 23.05
CA GLY A 65 -9.57 -5.33 23.63
C GLY A 65 -9.57 -3.84 23.99
N ILE A 66 -8.73 -3.03 23.31
CA ILE A 66 -8.52 -1.62 23.68
C ILE A 66 -9.66 -0.73 23.19
N TYR A 67 -10.30 -1.10 22.07
CA TYR A 67 -11.41 -0.37 21.44
C TYR A 67 -12.49 -1.34 20.97
N GLN A 68 -13.73 -0.81 20.84
CA GLN A 68 -14.77 -1.41 20.00
C GLN A 68 -14.84 -0.61 18.70
N ARG A 69 -14.73 -1.26 17.55
CA ARG A 69 -14.77 -0.64 16.24
C ARG A 69 -15.75 -1.36 15.34
N GLU A 70 -16.64 -0.62 14.69
CA GLU A 70 -17.54 -1.19 13.69
C GLU A 70 -16.89 -1.23 12.32
N ILE A 71 -17.22 -2.23 11.48
CA ILE A 71 -16.73 -2.33 10.10
C ILE A 71 -17.28 -1.14 9.32
N GLY A 72 -16.43 -0.34 8.72
CA GLY A 72 -16.80 0.84 7.92
C GLY A 72 -16.41 2.18 8.53
N GLU A 73 -16.03 2.24 9.79
CA GLU A 73 -15.45 3.45 10.37
C GLU A 73 -13.99 3.60 9.93
N THR A 74 -13.79 4.29 8.81
CA THR A 74 -12.46 4.80 8.45
C THR A 74 -12.01 5.77 9.53
N GLY A 75 -11.06 5.33 10.35
CA GLY A 75 -10.13 6.03 11.24
C GLY A 75 -10.36 7.44 11.76
N GLN A 76 -11.56 7.96 11.71
CA GLN A 76 -11.93 9.21 12.35
C GLN A 76 -12.51 8.94 13.73
N THR A 77 -11.66 8.78 14.73
CA THR A 77 -12.03 8.99 16.12
C THR A 77 -12.33 10.48 16.31
N GLY A 78 -13.38 10.97 15.68
CA GLY A 78 -13.84 12.33 15.78
C GLY A 78 -15.07 12.36 16.67
N LEU A 79 -15.00 13.07 17.77
CA LEU A 79 -16.18 13.62 18.41
C LEU A 79 -17.04 14.24 17.31
N SER A 80 -18.13 13.58 16.91
CA SER A 80 -19.10 14.14 15.95
C SER A 80 -19.85 15.26 16.65
N PHE A 81 -19.44 16.48 16.39
CA PHE A 81 -20.12 17.68 16.88
C PHE A 81 -21.12 18.11 15.80
N ASN A 82 -22.37 17.70 15.93
CA ASN A 82 -23.45 18.12 15.06
C ASN A 82 -23.99 19.49 15.53
N SER A 83 -23.21 20.55 15.34
CA SER A 83 -23.70 21.91 15.54
C SER A 83 -24.04 22.54 14.19
N THR A 84 -25.21 23.13 14.08
CA THR A 84 -25.62 23.91 12.89
C THR A 84 -25.03 25.34 12.91
N ASN A 85 -24.40 25.76 14.01
CA ASN A 85 -23.78 27.07 14.13
C ASN A 85 -22.41 27.10 13.45
N PRO A 86 -22.22 27.95 12.41
CA PRO A 86 -20.98 28.01 11.63
C PRO A 86 -19.76 28.44 12.46
N VAL A 87 -19.93 29.25 13.50
CA VAL A 87 -18.85 29.68 14.39
C VAL A 87 -18.35 28.49 15.23
N LEU A 88 -19.28 27.72 15.79
CA LEU A 88 -18.92 26.51 16.55
C LEU A 88 -18.27 25.45 15.67
N GLN A 89 -18.70 25.28 14.44
CA GLN A 89 -18.07 24.39 13.47
C GLN A 89 -16.63 24.84 13.16
N LEU A 90 -16.41 26.15 12.96
CA LEU A 90 -15.07 26.68 12.72
C LEU A 90 -14.16 26.49 13.94
N MET A 91 -14.63 26.81 15.13
CA MET A 91 -13.89 26.60 16.39
C MET A 91 -13.53 25.13 16.58
N HIS A 92 -14.46 24.23 16.35
CA HIS A 92 -14.23 22.79 16.43
C HIS A 92 -13.20 22.30 15.39
N ARG A 93 -13.28 22.84 14.17
CA ARG A 93 -12.29 22.56 13.12
C ARG A 93 -10.89 23.02 13.52
N LEU A 94 -10.76 24.23 14.04
CA LEU A 94 -9.48 24.79 14.49
C LEU A 94 -8.92 24.00 15.69
N PHE A 95 -9.77 23.66 16.66
CA PHE A 95 -9.39 22.82 17.79
C PHE A 95 -8.88 21.45 17.32
N ARG A 96 -9.61 20.79 16.42
CA ARG A 96 -9.21 19.49 15.86
C ARG A 96 -7.88 19.56 15.10
N LEU A 97 -7.66 20.64 14.33
CA LEU A 97 -6.37 20.88 13.66
C LEU A 97 -5.24 21.10 14.68
N GLY A 98 -5.51 21.83 15.77
CA GLY A 98 -4.56 22.00 16.86
C GLY A 98 -4.21 20.70 17.56
N VAL A 99 -5.21 19.88 17.91
CA VAL A 99 -5.00 18.54 18.49
C VAL A 99 -4.20 17.64 17.56
N GLU A 100 -4.52 17.62 16.27
CA GLU A 100 -3.77 16.83 15.29
C GLU A 100 -2.34 17.33 15.12
N TYR A 101 -2.13 18.64 15.06
CA TYR A 101 -0.81 19.24 14.92
C TYR A 101 0.08 19.03 16.15
N PHE A 102 -0.44 19.29 17.35
CA PHE A 102 0.35 19.23 18.60
C PHE A 102 0.36 17.86 19.24
N LEU A 103 -0.72 17.08 19.19
CA LEU A 103 -0.83 15.83 19.93
C LEU A 103 -0.89 14.60 19.02
N ALA A 104 -0.95 14.78 17.69
CA ALA A 104 -1.23 13.72 16.73
C ALA A 104 -2.48 12.90 17.16
N GLY A 105 -3.56 13.61 17.46
CA GLY A 105 -4.76 13.02 18.02
C GLY A 105 -4.55 12.44 19.42
N ASN A 106 -4.94 11.19 19.60
CA ASN A 106 -4.81 10.46 20.86
C ASN A 106 -3.57 9.55 20.91
N LEU A 107 -2.51 9.87 20.15
CA LEU A 107 -1.33 9.03 19.97
C LEU A 107 -0.76 8.48 21.30
N PHE A 108 -0.48 9.37 22.25
CA PHE A 108 0.17 8.97 23.51
C PHE A 108 -0.71 8.08 24.39
N HIS A 109 -2.02 8.41 24.47
CA HIS A 109 -2.98 7.65 25.24
C HIS A 109 -3.13 6.23 24.68
N HIS A 110 -3.26 6.11 23.38
CA HIS A 110 -3.42 4.84 22.70
C HIS A 110 -2.14 3.99 22.79
N ALA A 111 -0.99 4.58 22.49
CA ALA A 111 0.28 3.87 22.58
C ALA A 111 0.56 3.33 23.99
N ARG A 112 0.22 4.10 25.03
CA ARG A 112 0.37 3.64 26.42
C ARG A 112 -0.57 2.47 26.71
N LYS A 113 -1.84 2.57 26.33
CA LYS A 113 -2.79 1.45 26.50
C LYS A 113 -2.30 0.19 25.79
N ILE A 114 -1.82 0.29 24.56
CA ILE A 114 -1.27 -0.85 23.81
C ILE A 114 -0.08 -1.44 24.60
N ALA A 115 0.87 -0.61 25.03
CA ALA A 115 2.05 -1.05 25.76
C ALA A 115 1.73 -1.71 27.11
N ASP A 116 0.63 -1.34 27.76
CA ASP A 116 0.18 -1.94 29.02
C ASP A 116 -0.58 -3.27 28.81
N HIS A 117 -1.13 -3.54 27.64
CA HIS A 117 -1.93 -4.75 27.35
C HIS A 117 -1.18 -5.77 26.48
N ILE A 118 -0.17 -5.36 25.72
CA ILE A 118 0.62 -6.30 24.91
C ILE A 118 1.55 -7.11 25.81
N THR A 119 1.73 -8.39 25.46
CA THR A 119 2.75 -9.24 26.07
C THR A 119 3.62 -9.82 24.98
N ILE A 120 4.92 -9.49 25.01
CA ILE A 120 5.93 -10.04 24.10
C ILE A 120 6.71 -11.09 24.89
N SER A 121 6.73 -12.33 24.37
CA SER A 121 7.45 -13.43 25.01
C SER A 121 8.96 -13.23 24.94
N GLU A 122 9.71 -13.63 25.98
CA GLU A 122 11.17 -13.51 26.03
C GLU A 122 11.88 -14.34 24.94
N ASP A 123 11.21 -15.36 24.41
CA ASP A 123 11.69 -16.20 23.33
C ASP A 123 11.24 -15.73 21.92
N THR A 124 10.67 -14.54 21.83
CA THR A 124 10.35 -13.91 20.55
C THR A 124 11.64 -13.51 19.84
N ASP A 125 11.83 -14.01 18.63
CA ASP A 125 13.00 -13.67 17.80
C ASP A 125 12.85 -12.29 17.15
N LEU A 126 11.67 -12.05 16.53
CA LEU A 126 11.36 -10.81 15.81
C LEU A 126 10.08 -10.18 16.35
N PHE A 127 10.15 -8.93 16.72
CA PHE A 127 8.98 -8.09 17.02
C PHE A 127 8.86 -7.02 15.92
N ILE A 128 7.72 -7.00 15.20
CA ILE A 128 7.46 -6.09 14.09
C ILE A 128 6.27 -5.20 14.44
N ALA A 129 6.51 -3.91 14.65
CA ALA A 129 5.45 -2.92 14.83
C ALA A 129 5.17 -2.20 13.51
N LEU A 130 3.94 -2.27 13.02
CA LEU A 130 3.55 -1.60 11.78
C LEU A 130 3.14 -0.15 12.06
N SER A 131 3.90 0.80 11.53
CA SER A 131 3.53 2.22 11.55
C SER A 131 2.40 2.54 10.56
N THR A 132 1.70 3.60 10.84
CA THR A 132 0.46 4.06 10.19
C THR A 132 -0.73 3.23 10.68
N PRO A 133 -1.14 3.53 11.93
CA PRO A 133 -0.75 4.69 12.76
C PRO A 133 0.57 4.50 13.54
N PHE A 134 1.25 5.60 13.85
CA PHE A 134 2.54 5.60 14.56
C PHE A 134 2.44 5.12 16.02
N MET A 135 1.23 5.03 16.57
CA MET A 135 0.99 4.58 17.95
C MET A 135 1.48 3.14 18.20
N ASP A 136 1.49 2.28 17.21
CA ASP A 136 1.96 0.89 17.33
C ASP A 136 3.48 0.86 17.54
N VAL A 137 4.21 1.69 16.80
CA VAL A 137 5.65 1.84 16.93
C VAL A 137 6.01 2.52 18.25
N LEU A 138 5.26 3.54 18.66
CA LEU A 138 5.45 4.16 19.99
C LEU A 138 5.17 3.18 21.13
N ALA A 139 4.14 2.33 21.01
CA ALA A 139 3.80 1.32 22.00
C ALA A 139 4.90 0.26 22.14
N GLY A 140 5.47 -0.24 21.04
CA GLY A 140 6.60 -1.16 21.06
C GLY A 140 7.83 -0.56 21.74
N ALA A 141 8.12 0.73 21.51
CA ALA A 141 9.20 1.45 22.19
C ALA A 141 8.97 1.58 23.70
N LEU A 142 7.75 1.93 24.10
CA LEU A 142 7.37 2.01 25.52
C LEU A 142 7.49 0.65 26.22
N TYR A 143 7.03 -0.41 25.54
CA TYR A 143 7.12 -1.78 26.05
C TYR A 143 8.59 -2.21 26.23
N ARG A 144 9.44 -2.07 25.21
CA ARG A 144 10.86 -2.43 25.27
C ARG A 144 11.59 -1.66 26.35
N ARG A 145 11.31 -0.35 26.48
CA ARG A 145 11.87 0.48 27.56
C ARG A 145 11.57 -0.06 28.96
N LYS A 146 10.34 -0.58 29.16
CA LYS A 146 9.89 -1.10 30.46
C LYS A 146 10.44 -2.49 30.77
N ASN A 147 10.54 -3.36 29.76
CA ASN A 147 10.78 -4.79 29.94
C ASN A 147 12.17 -5.27 29.46
N GLY A 148 12.93 -4.47 28.74
CA GLY A 148 14.29 -4.79 28.26
C GLY A 148 14.31 -5.55 26.94
N LEU A 149 13.98 -6.85 26.91
CA LEU A 149 13.93 -7.74 25.73
C LEU A 149 15.15 -7.61 24.79
N ASN A 150 16.36 -7.81 25.31
CA ASN A 150 17.59 -7.59 24.57
C ASN A 150 17.87 -8.66 23.48
N ASN A 151 17.25 -9.83 23.60
CA ASN A 151 17.43 -10.94 22.63
C ASN A 151 16.43 -10.88 21.47
N THR A 152 15.40 -10.03 21.55
CA THR A 152 14.40 -9.83 20.49
C THR A 152 14.84 -8.71 19.56
N ILE A 153 14.85 -8.94 18.27
CA ILE A 153 15.06 -7.88 17.27
C ILE A 153 13.77 -7.10 17.07
N PHE A 154 13.80 -5.81 17.34
CA PHE A 154 12.68 -4.90 17.17
C PHE A 154 12.76 -4.19 15.82
N ILE A 155 11.73 -4.35 15.01
CA ILE A 155 11.60 -3.76 13.68
C ILE A 155 10.41 -2.81 13.67
N ALA A 156 10.65 -1.54 13.34
CA ALA A 156 9.60 -0.59 13.00
C ALA A 156 9.36 -0.67 11.47
N ASP A 157 8.18 -1.13 11.06
CA ASP A 157 7.83 -1.21 9.63
C ASP A 157 6.98 0.00 9.25
N SER A 158 7.56 0.96 8.52
CA SER A 158 6.94 2.25 8.22
C SER A 158 6.58 2.38 6.75
N GLY A 159 5.28 2.54 6.46
CA GLY A 159 4.79 2.86 5.12
C GLY A 159 4.99 4.34 4.77
N ASP A 160 4.71 5.23 5.74
CA ASP A 160 4.79 6.68 5.58
C ASP A 160 5.54 7.31 6.75
N PRO A 161 6.34 8.38 6.50
CA PRO A 161 7.02 9.10 7.56
C PRO A 161 6.03 9.75 8.54
N PHE A 162 6.31 9.68 9.84
CA PHE A 162 5.44 10.30 10.84
C PHE A 162 5.65 11.80 10.92
N SER A 163 6.82 12.28 11.34
CA SER A 163 7.09 13.72 11.43
C SER A 163 7.57 14.35 10.13
N GLY A 164 8.07 13.53 9.20
CA GLY A 164 8.52 13.93 7.87
C GLY A 164 7.45 13.89 6.79
N SER A 165 6.19 13.62 7.13
CA SER A 165 5.09 13.55 6.17
C SER A 165 4.86 14.88 5.45
N GLN A 166 4.75 14.83 4.13
CA GLN A 166 4.37 16.01 3.33
C GLN A 166 2.86 16.29 3.40
N GLN A 167 2.06 15.28 3.72
CA GLN A 167 0.60 15.38 3.77
C GLN A 167 0.09 15.93 5.11
N THR A 168 0.78 15.62 6.22
CA THR A 168 0.35 16.00 7.56
C THR A 168 1.44 16.79 8.27
N LYS A 169 1.23 18.09 8.44
CA LYS A 169 2.14 18.94 9.22
C LYS A 169 2.00 18.66 10.71
N ARG A 170 3.12 18.47 11.41
CA ARG A 170 3.18 18.20 12.83
C ARG A 170 4.12 19.17 13.54
N ALA A 171 3.91 19.37 14.85
CA ALA A 171 4.78 20.21 15.67
C ALA A 171 6.22 19.70 15.66
N ILE A 172 7.20 20.60 15.72
CA ILE A 172 8.63 20.27 15.55
C ILE A 172 9.13 19.27 16.58
N TYR A 173 8.57 19.28 17.80
CA TYR A 173 8.95 18.33 18.85
C TYR A 173 8.51 16.88 18.55
N MET A 174 7.55 16.66 17.66
CA MET A 174 7.19 15.32 17.20
C MET A 174 8.35 14.61 16.51
N ARG A 175 9.27 15.36 15.92
CA ARG A 175 10.54 14.81 15.40
C ARG A 175 11.44 14.29 16.51
N TRP A 176 11.50 14.98 17.63
CA TRP A 176 12.28 14.51 18.79
C TRP A 176 11.65 13.28 19.43
N LEU A 177 10.31 13.23 19.47
CA LEU A 177 9.59 12.02 19.88
C LEU A 177 9.91 10.86 18.96
N GLU A 178 9.80 11.04 17.64
CA GLU A 178 10.08 10.01 16.65
C GLU A 178 11.54 9.52 16.76
N LYS A 179 12.49 10.43 16.90
CA LYS A 179 13.90 10.11 17.16
C LYS A 179 14.08 9.31 18.46
N TRP A 180 13.35 9.67 19.51
CA TRP A 180 13.40 8.95 20.79
C TRP A 180 12.82 7.54 20.64
N VAL A 181 11.72 7.38 19.93
CA VAL A 181 11.06 6.08 19.66
C VAL A 181 11.98 5.13 18.93
N TYR A 182 12.62 5.57 17.84
CA TYR A 182 13.49 4.72 17.05
C TYR A 182 14.78 4.28 17.75
N ARG A 183 15.14 4.86 18.91
CA ARG A 183 16.24 4.34 19.74
C ARG A 183 15.95 2.94 20.30
N PHE A 184 14.68 2.58 20.41
CA PHE A 184 14.23 1.27 20.91
C PHE A 184 14.00 0.25 19.79
N TYR A 185 14.37 0.60 18.57
CA TYR A 185 14.29 -0.30 17.41
C TYR A 185 15.69 -0.58 16.86
N ASP A 186 15.90 -1.84 16.49
CA ASP A 186 17.15 -2.27 15.87
C ASP A 186 17.16 -1.89 14.39
N PHE A 187 15.98 -1.98 13.73
CA PHE A 187 15.80 -1.60 12.35
C PHE A 187 14.51 -0.83 12.11
N LEU A 188 14.57 0.04 11.10
CA LEU A 188 13.42 0.67 10.46
C LEU A 188 13.32 0.15 9.02
N THR A 189 12.20 -0.46 8.67
CA THR A 189 11.94 -0.84 7.27
C THR A 189 11.05 0.19 6.59
N ILE A 190 11.42 0.56 5.38
CA ILE A 190 10.71 1.54 4.54
C ILE A 190 10.52 0.97 3.13
N PRO A 191 9.46 1.37 2.40
CA PRO A 191 9.15 0.73 1.12
C PRO A 191 10.08 1.11 -0.02
N THR A 192 10.75 2.26 0.03
CA THR A 192 11.53 2.80 -1.09
C THR A 192 12.70 3.66 -0.63
N GLU A 193 13.74 3.75 -1.46
CA GLU A 193 14.89 4.65 -1.24
C GLU A 193 14.48 6.12 -1.18
N GLY A 194 13.52 6.52 -1.99
CA GLY A 194 13.02 7.90 -2.02
C GLY A 194 12.44 8.39 -0.68
N ALA A 195 12.10 7.47 0.24
CA ALA A 195 11.64 7.83 1.58
C ALA A 195 12.77 8.14 2.57
N ILE A 196 14.02 7.74 2.29
CA ILE A 196 15.17 7.92 3.20
C ILE A 196 15.34 9.36 3.70
N PRO A 197 15.25 10.42 2.85
CA PRO A 197 15.43 11.79 3.32
C PRO A 197 14.48 12.22 4.43
N ALA A 198 13.28 11.62 4.49
CA ALA A 198 12.30 11.93 5.52
C ALA A 198 12.70 11.38 6.90
N TYR A 199 13.58 10.37 6.94
CA TYR A 199 14.01 9.70 8.18
C TYR A 199 15.42 10.09 8.65
N ASN A 200 16.26 10.71 7.81
CA ASN A 200 17.66 11.03 8.11
C ASN A 200 17.90 11.80 9.42
N LYS A 201 16.87 12.52 9.93
CA LYS A 201 16.96 13.31 11.15
C LYS A 201 16.45 12.57 12.40
N VAL A 202 15.87 11.38 12.25
CA VAL A 202 15.20 10.66 13.32
C VAL A 202 15.80 9.28 13.61
N ILE A 203 16.51 8.68 12.64
CA ILE A 203 17.20 7.40 12.80
C ILE A 203 18.50 7.39 11.99
N GLU A 204 19.47 6.59 12.40
CA GLU A 204 20.73 6.38 11.72
C GLU A 204 20.51 5.61 10.40
N ARG A 205 21.25 5.98 9.34
CA ARG A 205 21.08 5.39 7.98
C ARG A 205 21.33 3.87 8.00
N GLU A 206 22.26 3.42 8.82
CA GLU A 206 22.66 2.02 8.97
C GLU A 206 21.56 1.13 9.55
N LYS A 207 20.58 1.71 10.21
CA LYS A 207 19.40 1.01 10.73
C LYS A 207 18.25 0.95 9.74
N ILE A 208 18.29 1.73 8.65
CA ILE A 208 17.23 1.74 7.63
C ILE A 208 17.42 0.58 6.66
N ARG A 209 16.36 -0.15 6.41
CA ARG A 209 16.28 -1.22 5.40
C ARG A 209 15.16 -0.92 4.42
N ILE A 210 15.44 -1.09 3.13
CA ILE A 210 14.43 -0.91 2.08
C ILE A 210 13.77 -2.26 1.87
N ILE A 211 12.55 -2.40 2.38
CA ILE A 211 11.74 -3.61 2.27
C ILE A 211 10.37 -3.21 1.75
N PRO A 212 10.11 -3.38 0.46
CA PRO A 212 8.86 -2.92 -0.17
C PRO A 212 7.63 -3.69 0.31
N GLN A 213 6.46 -3.28 -0.16
CA GLN A 213 5.22 -4.02 0.04
C GLN A 213 5.33 -5.38 -0.64
N GLY A 214 5.10 -6.47 0.13
CA GLY A 214 5.08 -7.82 -0.41
C GLY A 214 3.72 -8.19 -1.00
N PHE A 215 3.75 -9.02 -2.05
CA PHE A 215 2.57 -9.57 -2.70
C PHE A 215 2.71 -11.08 -2.89
N ASP A 216 1.64 -11.82 -2.62
CA ASP A 216 1.55 -13.25 -2.95
C ASP A 216 1.15 -13.38 -4.43
N PHE A 217 2.14 -13.53 -5.30
CA PHE A 217 1.90 -13.68 -6.74
C PHE A 217 1.24 -15.01 -7.07
N GLY A 218 1.50 -16.07 -6.30
CA GLY A 218 0.90 -17.39 -6.51
C GLY A 218 -0.61 -17.45 -6.23
N ALA A 219 -1.12 -16.52 -5.43
CA ALA A 219 -2.55 -16.43 -5.10
C ALA A 219 -3.39 -15.64 -6.14
N THR A 220 -2.74 -15.13 -7.21
CA THR A 220 -3.40 -14.34 -8.24
C THR A 220 -3.62 -15.18 -9.48
N PRO A 221 -4.88 -15.42 -9.91
CA PRO A 221 -5.15 -16.21 -11.11
C PRO A 221 -4.68 -15.47 -12.36
N ILE A 222 -3.81 -16.08 -13.12
CA ILE A 222 -3.36 -15.61 -14.44
C ILE A 222 -3.96 -16.55 -15.48
N GLN A 223 -4.56 -15.99 -16.53
CA GLN A 223 -5.05 -16.77 -17.65
C GLN A 223 -3.96 -17.00 -18.68
N GLU A 224 -4.02 -18.13 -19.40
CA GLU A 224 -3.13 -18.38 -20.52
C GLU A 224 -3.40 -17.36 -21.63
N TYR A 225 -2.38 -16.65 -22.04
CA TYR A 225 -2.51 -15.68 -23.13
C TYR A 225 -2.70 -16.37 -24.47
N LYS A 226 -3.65 -15.87 -25.24
CA LYS A 226 -3.85 -16.20 -26.67
C LYS A 226 -3.95 -14.89 -27.44
N LYS A 227 -3.24 -14.80 -28.57
CA LYS A 227 -3.25 -13.60 -29.40
C LYS A 227 -4.69 -13.25 -29.78
N ASN A 228 -5.07 -11.99 -29.56
CA ASN A 228 -6.38 -11.50 -29.89
C ASN A 228 -6.55 -11.32 -31.41
N ALA A 229 -7.76 -11.53 -31.92
CA ALA A 229 -8.07 -11.35 -33.36
C ALA A 229 -7.93 -9.88 -33.80
N VAL A 230 -8.17 -8.97 -32.88
CA VAL A 230 -7.99 -7.52 -33.04
C VAL A 230 -7.05 -7.06 -31.95
N PRO A 231 -6.04 -6.20 -32.22
CA PRO A 231 -5.14 -5.69 -31.21
C PRO A 231 -5.90 -5.17 -29.98
N THR A 232 -5.65 -5.81 -28.84
CA THR A 232 -6.41 -5.56 -27.62
C THR A 232 -5.44 -5.21 -26.47
N PHE A 233 -5.62 -4.03 -25.90
CA PHE A 233 -4.72 -3.52 -24.86
C PHE A 233 -5.48 -2.80 -23.77
N ALA A 234 -4.83 -2.61 -22.63
CA ALA A 234 -5.49 -2.03 -21.47
C ALA A 234 -4.63 -1.06 -20.68
N TYR A 235 -5.30 -0.11 -20.02
CA TYR A 235 -4.78 0.72 -18.96
C TYR A 235 -5.57 0.44 -17.67
N ALA A 236 -4.87 0.29 -16.55
CA ALA A 236 -5.49 0.22 -15.24
C ALA A 236 -4.91 1.28 -14.31
N GLY A 237 -5.76 2.09 -13.69
CA GLY A 237 -5.32 3.13 -12.76
C GLY A 237 -6.21 4.37 -12.76
N VAL A 238 -5.74 5.43 -12.09
CA VAL A 238 -6.43 6.72 -12.03
C VAL A 238 -5.72 7.70 -12.96
N PHE A 239 -6.47 8.50 -13.67
CA PHE A 239 -5.95 9.63 -14.43
C PHE A 239 -5.89 10.88 -13.54
N TYR A 240 -4.89 11.69 -13.77
CA TYR A 240 -4.72 13.00 -13.15
C TYR A 240 -4.30 13.99 -14.24
N LYS A 241 -5.03 15.09 -14.39
CA LYS A 241 -4.85 16.06 -15.45
C LYS A 241 -3.41 16.56 -15.62
N ASP A 242 -2.72 16.81 -14.50
CA ASP A 242 -1.39 17.41 -14.51
C ASP A 242 -0.26 16.38 -14.48
N ILE A 243 -0.56 15.10 -14.18
CA ILE A 243 0.47 14.11 -13.90
C ILE A 243 0.37 12.88 -14.81
N ARG A 244 -0.87 12.43 -15.11
CA ARG A 244 -1.17 11.23 -15.90
C ARG A 244 -2.33 11.51 -16.85
N ASN A 245 -2.16 12.50 -17.69
CA ASN A 245 -3.19 12.88 -18.65
C ASN A 245 -3.11 11.97 -19.88
N PRO A 246 -4.14 11.17 -20.19
CA PRO A 246 -4.14 10.27 -21.35
C PRO A 246 -4.54 10.97 -22.66
N GLU A 247 -4.82 12.29 -22.65
CA GLU A 247 -5.42 12.98 -23.81
C GLU A 247 -4.56 12.84 -25.07
N PHE A 248 -3.22 12.89 -24.96
CA PHE A 248 -2.32 12.71 -26.10
C PHE A 248 -2.52 11.32 -26.77
N LEU A 249 -2.66 10.27 -25.97
CA LEU A 249 -2.89 8.92 -26.46
C LEU A 249 -4.30 8.76 -27.05
N LEU A 250 -5.32 9.25 -26.35
CA LEU A 250 -6.71 9.19 -26.82
C LEU A 250 -6.90 9.96 -28.13
N HIS A 251 -6.23 11.12 -28.26
CA HIS A 251 -6.23 11.91 -29.49
C HIS A 251 -5.59 11.12 -30.63
N TYR A 252 -4.40 10.55 -30.41
CA TYR A 252 -3.73 9.73 -31.39
C TYR A 252 -4.58 8.52 -31.83
N LEU A 253 -5.19 7.80 -30.85
CA LEU A 253 -6.06 6.65 -31.13
C LEU A 253 -7.32 7.02 -31.90
N ALA A 254 -7.89 8.21 -31.66
CA ALA A 254 -9.07 8.67 -32.39
C ALA A 254 -8.80 8.91 -33.89
N GLU A 255 -7.55 9.24 -34.26
CA GLU A 255 -7.12 9.45 -35.64
C GLU A 255 -6.80 8.12 -36.38
N GLN A 256 -6.61 7.02 -35.61
CA GLN A 256 -6.27 5.72 -36.24
C GLN A 256 -7.45 5.11 -36.97
N LYS A 257 -7.16 4.57 -38.14
CA LYS A 257 -8.14 3.80 -38.98
C LYS A 257 -8.13 2.31 -38.67
N THR A 258 -7.04 1.82 -38.06
CA THR A 258 -6.88 0.42 -37.66
C THR A 258 -7.88 0.05 -36.58
N ASP A 259 -8.47 -1.12 -36.67
CA ASP A 259 -9.33 -1.62 -35.58
C ASP A 259 -8.49 -2.08 -34.41
N PHE A 260 -8.95 -1.79 -33.20
CA PHE A 260 -8.36 -2.18 -31.93
C PHE A 260 -9.42 -2.18 -30.82
N ARG A 261 -9.07 -2.72 -29.66
CA ARG A 261 -9.88 -2.62 -28.44
C ARG A 261 -9.01 -2.06 -27.32
N PHE A 262 -9.35 -0.88 -26.83
CA PHE A 262 -8.68 -0.24 -25.70
C PHE A 262 -9.56 -0.28 -24.46
N TYR A 263 -9.15 -1.07 -23.46
CA TYR A 263 -9.83 -1.19 -22.18
C TYR A 263 -9.20 -0.24 -21.16
N ILE A 264 -10.05 0.56 -20.48
CA ILE A 264 -9.63 1.42 -19.38
C ILE A 264 -10.33 0.93 -18.11
N TYR A 265 -9.54 0.58 -17.10
CA TYR A 265 -10.02 0.14 -15.81
C TYR A 265 -9.80 1.23 -14.77
N LEU A 266 -10.88 1.73 -14.19
CA LEU A 266 -10.91 2.80 -13.20
C LEU A 266 -11.49 2.28 -11.89
N ARG A 267 -10.97 2.77 -10.75
CA ARG A 267 -11.47 2.36 -9.44
C ARG A 267 -12.91 2.86 -9.19
N HIS A 268 -13.17 4.09 -9.58
CA HIS A 268 -14.47 4.76 -9.45
C HIS A 268 -14.61 5.81 -10.55
N GLN A 269 -15.83 6.29 -10.75
CA GLN A 269 -16.08 7.43 -11.63
C GLN A 269 -15.67 8.72 -10.91
N ASP A 270 -14.95 9.57 -11.62
CA ASP A 270 -14.68 10.94 -11.20
C ASP A 270 -14.94 11.92 -12.34
N ALA A 271 -15.38 13.12 -12.01
CA ALA A 271 -15.83 14.11 -13.00
C ALA A 271 -14.72 14.57 -13.96
N GLU A 272 -13.47 14.62 -13.51
CA GLU A 272 -12.35 15.06 -14.32
C GLU A 272 -11.99 14.01 -15.38
N THR A 273 -11.85 12.75 -14.96
CA THR A 273 -11.61 11.62 -15.87
C THR A 273 -12.74 11.47 -16.88
N GLU A 274 -14.02 11.54 -16.43
CA GLU A 274 -15.16 11.45 -17.32
C GLU A 274 -15.19 12.59 -18.34
N THR A 275 -14.79 13.79 -17.97
CA THR A 275 -14.71 14.92 -18.91
C THR A 275 -13.69 14.64 -20.01
N ILE A 276 -12.54 14.08 -19.67
CA ILE A 276 -11.52 13.68 -20.66
C ILE A 276 -12.06 12.58 -21.58
N LEU A 277 -12.57 11.48 -21.02
CA LEU A 277 -13.02 10.33 -21.78
C LEU A 277 -14.19 10.68 -22.71
N ASN A 278 -15.12 11.52 -22.28
CA ASN A 278 -16.30 11.91 -23.06
C ASN A 278 -15.94 12.69 -24.33
N ARG A 279 -14.82 13.42 -24.35
CA ARG A 279 -14.34 14.11 -25.57
C ARG A 279 -14.00 13.12 -26.70
N TYR A 280 -13.58 11.90 -26.36
CA TYR A 280 -13.09 10.92 -27.31
C TYR A 280 -14.05 9.75 -27.55
N ARG A 281 -15.10 9.59 -26.72
CA ARG A 281 -16.07 8.49 -26.84
C ARG A 281 -16.73 8.42 -28.21
N SER A 282 -17.10 9.56 -28.80
CA SER A 282 -17.74 9.62 -30.12
C SER A 282 -16.79 9.17 -31.24
N ALA A 283 -15.53 9.61 -31.18
CA ALA A 283 -14.53 9.30 -32.20
C ALA A 283 -14.01 7.85 -32.10
N LEU A 284 -13.89 7.32 -30.88
CA LEU A 284 -13.40 5.98 -30.63
C LEU A 284 -14.51 4.90 -30.73
N GLY A 285 -15.77 5.26 -30.41
CA GLY A 285 -16.91 4.34 -30.48
C GLY A 285 -16.69 3.06 -29.68
N GLU A 286 -16.93 1.91 -30.28
CA GLU A 286 -16.75 0.59 -29.69
C GLU A 286 -15.29 0.21 -29.43
N ARG A 287 -14.33 0.96 -29.96
CA ARG A 287 -12.89 0.73 -29.74
C ARG A 287 -12.45 1.11 -28.32
N LEU A 288 -13.23 1.93 -27.59
CA LEU A 288 -12.94 2.35 -26.23
C LEU A 288 -13.94 1.74 -25.24
N ILE A 289 -13.45 0.88 -24.35
CA ILE A 289 -14.25 0.20 -23.34
C ILE A 289 -13.78 0.65 -21.95
N VAL A 290 -14.67 1.25 -21.16
CA VAL A 290 -14.35 1.73 -19.80
C VAL A 290 -15.07 0.87 -18.79
N LYS A 291 -14.33 0.33 -17.81
CA LYS A 291 -14.83 -0.51 -16.71
C LYS A 291 -14.46 0.12 -15.36
N TYR A 292 -15.35 -0.05 -14.36
CA TYR A 292 -15.20 0.53 -13.03
C TYR A 292 -15.31 -0.53 -11.95
N GLY A 293 -14.56 -0.31 -10.85
CA GLY A 293 -14.75 -1.05 -9.60
C GLY A 293 -14.45 -2.54 -9.66
N ILE A 294 -13.61 -2.99 -10.60
CA ILE A 294 -13.22 -4.40 -10.70
C ILE A 294 -12.29 -4.76 -9.54
N GLU A 295 -12.54 -5.90 -8.92
CA GLU A 295 -11.70 -6.44 -7.85
C GLU A 295 -10.30 -6.76 -8.39
N ARG A 296 -9.24 -6.51 -7.57
CA ARG A 296 -7.84 -6.58 -8.03
C ARG A 296 -7.46 -7.94 -8.65
N LYS A 297 -7.89 -9.05 -8.07
CA LYS A 297 -7.56 -10.39 -8.60
C LYS A 297 -8.23 -10.63 -9.95
N GLN A 298 -9.50 -10.25 -10.08
CA GLN A 298 -10.22 -10.30 -11.34
C GLN A 298 -9.60 -9.40 -12.38
N LEU A 299 -9.21 -8.17 -11.99
CA LEU A 299 -8.53 -7.23 -12.87
C LEU A 299 -7.24 -7.83 -13.44
N ILE A 300 -6.35 -8.38 -12.60
CA ILE A 300 -5.09 -8.98 -13.06
C ILE A 300 -5.38 -10.18 -13.98
N SER A 301 -6.37 -10.99 -13.66
CA SER A 301 -6.81 -12.10 -14.52
C SER A 301 -7.28 -11.63 -15.90
N GLU A 302 -8.08 -10.55 -15.96
CA GLU A 302 -8.51 -9.96 -17.24
C GLU A 302 -7.31 -9.35 -18.00
N LEU A 303 -6.45 -8.58 -17.31
CA LEU A 303 -5.27 -7.96 -17.90
C LEU A 303 -4.31 -8.98 -18.53
N SER A 304 -4.22 -10.20 -17.97
CA SER A 304 -3.35 -11.25 -18.50
C SER A 304 -3.78 -11.78 -19.87
N THR A 305 -4.98 -11.48 -20.34
CA THR A 305 -5.53 -11.90 -21.64
C THR A 305 -5.29 -10.90 -22.77
N TYR A 306 -4.81 -9.71 -22.47
CA TYR A 306 -4.59 -8.66 -23.47
C TYR A 306 -3.24 -8.82 -24.18
N ASP A 307 -3.11 -8.25 -25.38
CA ASP A 307 -1.88 -8.35 -26.17
C ASP A 307 -0.76 -7.57 -25.47
N PHE A 308 -1.06 -6.38 -24.96
CA PHE A 308 -0.14 -5.57 -24.15
C PHE A 308 -0.90 -4.63 -23.20
N LEU A 309 -0.17 -4.04 -22.26
CA LEU A 309 -0.70 -3.09 -21.31
C LEU A 309 -0.08 -1.71 -21.55
N VAL A 310 -0.80 -0.66 -21.18
CA VAL A 310 -0.33 0.72 -21.34
C VAL A 310 -0.05 1.34 -19.99
N ASN A 311 1.14 1.91 -19.84
CA ASN A 311 1.49 2.72 -18.69
C ASN A 311 1.61 4.19 -19.09
N VAL A 312 0.55 4.96 -18.84
CA VAL A 312 0.65 6.44 -18.86
C VAL A 312 1.35 6.86 -17.58
N GLY A 313 2.62 7.23 -17.71
CA GLY A 313 3.52 7.49 -16.60
C GLY A 313 3.61 8.97 -16.21
N ASN A 314 4.36 9.21 -15.13
CA ASN A 314 4.82 10.54 -14.72
C ASN A 314 6.30 10.67 -15.08
N ASN A 315 6.71 11.82 -15.55
CA ASN A 315 8.13 12.10 -15.86
C ASN A 315 9.06 12.09 -14.62
N ASN A 316 8.53 12.01 -13.38
CA ASN A 316 9.29 12.26 -12.14
C ASN A 316 9.09 11.23 -11.02
N SER A 317 8.68 9.96 -11.27
CA SER A 317 8.51 9.02 -10.17
C SER A 317 9.79 8.22 -9.88
N THR A 318 10.36 8.44 -8.70
CA THR A 318 11.44 7.62 -8.11
C THR A 318 10.94 6.28 -7.56
N GLN A 319 9.67 5.92 -7.76
CA GLN A 319 9.04 4.72 -7.25
C GLN A 319 8.32 3.97 -8.36
N LEU A 320 8.47 2.63 -8.39
CA LEU A 320 7.65 1.79 -9.25
C LEU A 320 6.18 1.92 -8.81
N PRO A 321 5.28 2.48 -9.63
CA PRO A 321 3.87 2.57 -9.27
C PRO A 321 3.28 1.18 -9.03
N SER A 322 2.40 1.03 -8.03
CA SER A 322 1.78 -0.25 -7.67
C SER A 322 1.10 -0.96 -8.86
N LYS A 323 0.57 -0.20 -9.82
CA LYS A 323 -0.01 -0.75 -11.05
C LYS A 323 1.01 -1.51 -11.92
N LEU A 324 2.29 -1.11 -11.90
CA LEU A 324 3.34 -1.81 -12.66
C LEU A 324 3.68 -3.17 -12.03
N ILE A 325 3.50 -3.32 -10.73
CA ILE A 325 3.59 -4.62 -10.07
C ILE A 325 2.45 -5.53 -10.58
N ASP A 326 1.22 -4.99 -10.66
CA ASP A 326 0.08 -5.73 -11.20
C ASP A 326 0.30 -6.12 -12.67
N TYR A 327 0.89 -5.22 -13.46
CA TYR A 327 1.27 -5.50 -14.85
C TYR A 327 2.35 -6.59 -14.95
N GLY A 328 3.41 -6.50 -14.14
CA GLY A 328 4.45 -7.51 -14.09
C GLY A 328 3.92 -8.91 -13.71
N ILE A 329 2.91 -9.00 -12.81
CA ILE A 329 2.24 -10.27 -12.50
C ILE A 329 1.60 -10.88 -13.75
N THR A 330 1.03 -10.08 -14.65
CA THR A 330 0.36 -10.57 -15.86
C THR A 330 1.32 -11.15 -16.90
N ARG A 331 2.62 -10.81 -16.80
CA ARG A 331 3.65 -11.13 -17.80
C ARG A 331 3.29 -10.65 -19.22
N ARG A 332 2.51 -9.57 -19.29
CA ARG A 332 2.16 -8.95 -20.58
C ARG A 332 3.12 -7.82 -20.88
N PRO A 333 3.46 -7.61 -22.17
CA PRO A 333 4.23 -6.45 -22.61
C PRO A 333 3.63 -5.15 -22.11
N VAL A 334 4.46 -4.17 -21.77
CA VAL A 334 4.00 -2.88 -21.25
C VAL A 334 4.55 -1.74 -22.09
N PHE A 335 3.65 -1.03 -22.76
CA PHE A 335 3.98 0.20 -23.46
C PHE A 335 4.01 1.38 -22.48
N HIS A 336 5.19 1.95 -22.26
CA HIS A 336 5.37 3.11 -21.39
C HIS A 336 5.32 4.40 -22.22
N CYS A 337 4.46 5.35 -21.85
CA CYS A 337 4.37 6.63 -22.53
C CYS A 337 4.01 7.78 -21.59
N THR A 338 4.47 8.97 -21.99
CA THR A 338 4.04 10.27 -21.45
C THR A 338 3.74 11.19 -22.62
N ALA A 339 3.14 12.35 -22.38
CA ALA A 339 2.87 13.31 -23.44
C ALA A 339 4.16 13.76 -24.17
N ASP A 340 5.29 13.82 -23.45
CA ASP A 340 6.57 14.31 -23.99
C ASP A 340 7.39 13.23 -24.70
N ASN A 341 7.12 11.94 -24.43
CA ASN A 341 7.91 10.83 -24.97
C ASN A 341 7.07 9.77 -25.72
N PHE A 342 5.92 10.14 -26.24
CA PHE A 342 5.09 9.20 -27.00
C PHE A 342 5.73 8.88 -28.36
N ASP A 343 6.32 7.68 -28.45
CA ASP A 343 6.93 7.17 -29.68
C ASP A 343 5.90 6.44 -30.55
N LYS A 344 5.48 7.10 -31.65
CA LYS A 344 4.51 6.55 -32.59
C LYS A 344 5.03 5.30 -33.31
N LYS A 345 6.33 5.20 -33.59
CA LYS A 345 6.91 4.05 -34.27
C LYS A 345 6.85 2.83 -33.35
N MET A 346 7.29 2.97 -32.13
CA MET A 346 7.20 1.92 -31.11
C MET A 346 5.73 1.52 -30.84
N TRP A 347 4.80 2.49 -30.87
CA TRP A 347 3.37 2.19 -30.74
C TRP A 347 2.87 1.28 -31.89
N GLU A 348 3.24 1.58 -33.14
CA GLU A 348 2.87 0.75 -34.30
C GLU A 348 3.48 -0.66 -34.21
N GLU A 349 4.71 -0.80 -33.72
CA GLU A 349 5.34 -2.09 -33.44
C GLU A 349 4.49 -2.90 -32.43
N PHE A 350 4.05 -2.28 -31.33
CA PHE A 350 3.17 -2.92 -30.34
C PHE A 350 1.81 -3.34 -30.90
N ILE A 351 1.18 -2.49 -31.73
CA ILE A 351 -0.10 -2.81 -32.40
C ILE A 351 0.06 -4.03 -33.32
N HIS A 352 1.20 -4.21 -33.95
CA HIS A 352 1.49 -5.36 -34.79
C HIS A 352 1.98 -6.60 -34.03
N GLY A 353 2.19 -6.48 -32.71
CA GLY A 353 2.63 -7.56 -31.83
C GLY A 353 4.15 -7.75 -31.82
N ASP A 354 4.90 -6.72 -32.15
CA ASP A 354 6.35 -6.64 -32.01
C ASP A 354 6.69 -5.89 -30.72
N PHE A 355 7.22 -6.61 -29.72
CA PHE A 355 7.52 -6.11 -28.39
C PHE A 355 9.01 -6.09 -28.07
N HIS A 356 9.89 -6.08 -29.07
CA HIS A 356 11.35 -6.19 -28.90
C HIS A 356 11.99 -5.07 -28.08
N GLN A 357 11.33 -3.91 -27.93
CA GLN A 357 11.82 -2.77 -27.16
C GLN A 357 11.21 -2.69 -25.75
N GLU A 358 10.56 -3.76 -25.31
CA GLU A 358 9.94 -3.81 -23.98
C GLU A 358 11.01 -3.95 -22.90
N GLU A 359 10.88 -3.16 -21.83
CA GLU A 359 11.61 -3.39 -20.59
C GLU A 359 10.80 -4.33 -19.68
N GLU A 360 11.37 -5.47 -19.34
CA GLU A 360 10.75 -6.41 -18.41
C GLU A 360 10.62 -5.77 -17.02
N ILE A 361 9.42 -5.80 -16.45
CA ILE A 361 9.18 -5.31 -15.10
C ILE A 361 9.61 -6.36 -14.10
N ASP A 362 10.76 -6.18 -13.45
CA ASP A 362 11.20 -7.05 -12.37
C ASP A 362 10.33 -6.88 -11.11
N ILE A 363 9.44 -7.84 -10.89
CA ILE A 363 8.58 -7.90 -9.70
C ILE A 363 9.18 -8.77 -8.57
N THR A 364 10.31 -9.41 -8.78
CA THR A 364 10.96 -10.30 -7.80
C THR A 364 11.18 -9.64 -6.43
N PRO A 365 11.59 -8.35 -6.35
CA PRO A 365 11.75 -7.66 -5.08
C PRO A 365 10.45 -7.52 -4.28
N TYR A 366 9.30 -7.64 -4.94
CA TYR A 366 7.96 -7.50 -4.34
C TYR A 366 7.30 -8.84 -4.02
N ALA A 367 7.94 -9.98 -4.31
CA ALA A 367 7.45 -11.29 -3.91
C ALA A 367 7.42 -11.39 -2.39
N ILE A 368 6.31 -11.87 -1.82
CA ILE A 368 6.18 -11.95 -0.35
C ILE A 368 7.26 -12.85 0.27
N GLU A 369 7.69 -13.89 -0.44
CA GLU A 369 8.76 -14.78 -0.05
C GLU A 369 10.10 -14.05 0.07
N THR A 370 10.39 -13.13 -0.86
CA THR A 370 11.59 -12.27 -0.83
C THR A 370 11.52 -11.33 0.38
N ILE A 371 10.36 -10.73 0.64
CA ILE A 371 10.14 -9.82 1.77
C ILE A 371 10.39 -10.51 3.11
N ILE A 372 9.76 -11.67 3.35
CA ILE A 372 9.92 -12.37 4.63
C ILE A 372 11.33 -12.91 4.81
N LYS A 373 12.02 -13.31 3.73
CA LYS A 373 13.44 -13.68 3.78
C LYS A 373 14.31 -12.49 4.20
N GLN A 374 14.08 -11.30 3.64
CA GLN A 374 14.79 -10.09 4.03
C GLN A 374 14.56 -9.74 5.51
N LEU A 375 13.31 -9.83 6.00
CA LEU A 375 13.00 -9.59 7.42
C LEU A 375 13.67 -10.59 8.34
N LYS A 376 13.69 -11.89 8.00
CA LYS A 376 14.40 -12.92 8.77
C LYS A 376 15.91 -12.71 8.82
N ASN A 377 16.50 -12.18 7.77
CA ASN A 377 17.96 -11.91 7.70
C ASN A 377 18.38 -10.70 8.56
N LEU A 378 17.45 -9.97 9.18
CA LEU A 378 17.75 -8.93 10.15
C LEU A 378 18.01 -9.48 11.56
N ARG A 379 17.77 -10.77 11.76
CA ARG A 379 18.00 -11.50 13.03
C ARG A 379 19.47 -11.72 13.34
#